data_f827a2da07835a06c93efe42afc47868
#
_entry.id   f827a2da07835a06c93efe42afc47868
#
_cell.length_a   1.000
_cell.length_b   1.000
_cell.length_c   1.000
_cell.angle_alpha   90.00
_cell.angle_beta   90.00
_cell.angle_gamma   90.00
#
_symmetry.space_group_name_H-M   'P 1'
#
loop_
_entity.id
_entity.type
_entity.pdbx_description
1 polymer ?
#
loop_
_entity_poly.entity_id
_entity_poly.type
_entity_poly.pdbx_seq_one_letter_code
_entity_poly.pdbx_strand_id
1 'polypeptide(L)'
;YSPWGTSFNLLSSEDGRAPDANTLISAGIGFCFMTQFGRFVSMLKLDLPDYRIVQDTHFSLGGASGGTGKAGEADPIETHVYLETSESDETAQEMLDISEQTCFLHAFCKTDLKTKLKVKRL
;
A
#
# COMPACT_ATOMS: atom_id res chain seq x y z
N TYR A 1 2.26 12.34 7.51
CA TYR A 1 3.19 12.06 8.61
C TYR A 1 2.42 12.06 9.92
N SER A 2 2.25 10.89 10.51
CA SER A 2 1.56 10.79 11.80
C SER A 2 2.55 11.04 12.92
N PRO A 3 2.34 12.06 13.77
CA PRO A 3 3.15 12.25 14.96
C PRO A 3 3.01 11.05 15.91
N TRP A 4 4.04 10.78 16.68
CA TRP A 4 4.01 9.75 17.71
C TRP A 4 2.84 10.00 18.69
N GLY A 5 2.05 8.96 18.92
CA GLY A 5 0.91 9.02 19.83
C GLY A 5 -0.40 9.55 19.23
N THR A 6 -0.45 9.77 17.90
CA THR A 6 -1.72 10.11 17.23
C THR A 6 -2.64 8.89 17.22
N SER A 7 -3.85 9.06 17.72
CA SER A 7 -4.91 8.04 17.68
C SER A 7 -5.86 8.30 16.54
N PHE A 8 -6.25 7.22 15.85
CA PHE A 8 -7.26 7.23 14.79
C PHE A 8 -8.40 6.30 15.17
N ASN A 9 -9.62 6.73 14.87
CA ASN A 9 -10.78 5.87 14.92
C ASN A 9 -11.12 5.42 13.50
N LEU A 10 -10.98 4.13 13.24
CA LEU A 10 -11.32 3.53 11.95
C LEU A 10 -12.51 2.59 12.12
N LEU A 11 -13.44 2.67 11.19
CA LEU A 11 -14.51 1.68 11.04
C LEU A 11 -14.10 0.71 9.95
N SER A 12 -14.20 -0.58 10.25
CA SER A 12 -13.99 -1.64 9.28
C SER A 12 -15.09 -2.68 9.40
N SER A 13 -15.54 -3.21 8.28
CA SER A 13 -16.54 -4.27 8.26
C SER A 13 -16.32 -5.18 7.06
N GLU A 14 -16.77 -6.45 7.18
CA GLU A 14 -16.76 -7.41 6.08
C GLU A 14 -18.07 -7.41 5.29
N ASP A 15 -19.09 -6.70 5.77
CA ASP A 15 -20.44 -6.65 5.18
C ASP A 15 -20.68 -5.46 4.23
N GLY A 16 -19.61 -4.75 3.86
CA GLY A 16 -19.65 -3.62 2.92
C GLY A 16 -20.14 -2.29 3.49
N ARG A 17 -20.40 -2.19 4.80
CA ARG A 17 -20.78 -0.91 5.45
C ARG A 17 -19.59 0.02 5.69
N ALA A 18 -18.38 -0.54 5.69
CA ALA A 18 -17.12 0.19 5.80
C ALA A 18 -16.04 -0.59 5.02
N PRO A 19 -14.89 0.03 4.70
CA PRO A 19 -13.79 -0.70 4.08
C PRO A 19 -13.34 -1.88 4.95
N ASP A 20 -13.10 -3.02 4.33
CA ASP A 20 -12.51 -4.16 5.02
C ASP A 20 -11.01 -3.96 5.30
N ALA A 21 -10.40 -4.86 6.06
CA ALA A 21 -9.00 -4.77 6.44
C ALA A 21 -8.05 -4.79 5.23
N ASN A 22 -8.38 -5.59 4.20
CA ASN A 22 -7.58 -5.70 2.98
C ASN A 22 -7.64 -4.41 2.16
N THR A 23 -8.82 -3.79 2.06
CA THR A 23 -8.99 -2.47 1.44
C THR A 23 -8.19 -1.40 2.16
N LEU A 24 -8.17 -1.41 3.50
CA LEU A 24 -7.37 -0.45 4.28
C LEU A 24 -5.86 -0.65 4.09
N ILE A 25 -5.39 -1.90 4.01
CA ILE A 25 -3.98 -2.20 3.70
C ILE A 25 -3.63 -1.71 2.29
N SER A 26 -4.46 -2.02 1.30
CA SER A 26 -4.28 -1.60 -0.09
C SER A 26 -4.20 -0.07 -0.20
N ALA A 27 -5.14 0.64 0.42
CA ALA A 27 -5.11 2.09 0.49
C ALA A 27 -3.84 2.62 1.18
N GLY A 28 -3.41 1.98 2.27
CA GLY A 28 -2.19 2.34 2.98
C GLY A 28 -0.94 2.24 2.10
N ILE A 29 -0.83 1.19 1.30
CA ILE A 29 0.27 0.99 0.34
C ILE A 29 0.27 2.12 -0.70
N GLY A 30 -0.89 2.40 -1.31
CA GLY A 30 -1.04 3.49 -2.27
C GLY A 30 -0.69 4.85 -1.68
N PHE A 31 -1.16 5.17 -0.46
CA PHE A 31 -0.83 6.43 0.21
C PHE A 31 0.65 6.54 0.59
N CYS A 32 1.28 5.44 1.01
CA CYS A 32 2.72 5.43 1.29
C CYS A 32 3.52 5.74 0.03
N PHE A 33 3.20 5.08 -1.08
CA PHE A 33 3.81 5.33 -2.38
C PHE A 33 3.59 6.78 -2.83
N MET A 34 2.36 7.27 -2.80
CA MET A 34 2.01 8.65 -3.16
C MET A 34 2.83 9.68 -2.39
N THR A 35 3.09 9.43 -1.11
CA THR A 35 3.89 10.33 -0.28
C THR A 35 5.34 10.40 -0.77
N GLN A 36 5.95 9.26 -1.11
CA GLN A 36 7.31 9.23 -1.63
C GLN A 36 7.38 9.85 -3.03
N PHE A 37 6.45 9.48 -3.89
CA PHE A 37 6.33 10.00 -5.24
C PHE A 37 6.23 11.54 -5.26
N GLY A 38 5.26 12.11 -4.53
CA GLY A 38 5.09 13.56 -4.43
C GLY A 38 6.31 14.27 -3.83
N ARG A 39 6.99 13.62 -2.89
CA ARG A 39 8.24 14.13 -2.32
C ARG A 39 9.34 14.24 -3.37
N PHE A 40 9.58 13.21 -4.19
CA PHE A 40 10.60 13.23 -5.24
C PHE A 40 10.26 14.22 -6.34
N VAL A 41 9.01 14.26 -6.80
CA VAL A 41 8.54 15.26 -7.76
C VAL A 41 8.87 16.67 -7.28
N SER A 42 8.55 16.97 -6.01
CA SER A 42 8.83 18.28 -5.42
C SER A 42 10.32 18.57 -5.28
N MET A 43 11.11 17.59 -4.85
CA MET A 43 12.57 17.77 -4.66
C MET A 43 13.30 17.99 -5.98
N LEU A 44 12.93 17.28 -7.02
CA LEU A 44 13.55 17.37 -8.35
C LEU A 44 12.91 18.45 -9.22
N LYS A 45 11.83 19.09 -8.74
CA LYS A 45 11.08 20.13 -9.46
C LYS A 45 10.59 19.65 -10.84
N LEU A 46 10.12 18.43 -10.89
CA LEU A 46 9.60 17.82 -12.11
C LEU A 46 8.24 18.42 -12.48
N ASP A 47 7.96 18.45 -13.77
CA ASP A 47 6.67 18.89 -14.28
C ASP A 47 5.64 17.76 -14.15
N LEU A 48 4.76 17.88 -13.17
CA LEU A 48 3.68 16.91 -12.92
C LEU A 48 2.42 17.63 -12.46
N PRO A 49 1.63 18.18 -13.39
CA PRO A 49 0.40 18.91 -13.06
C PRO A 49 -0.68 18.02 -12.46
N ASP A 50 -0.76 16.75 -12.88
CA ASP A 50 -1.74 15.79 -12.34
C ASP A 50 -1.23 14.35 -12.41
N TYR A 51 -1.72 13.53 -11.49
CA TYR A 51 -1.47 12.10 -11.50
C TYR A 51 -2.56 11.33 -10.75
N ARG A 52 -2.73 10.06 -11.11
CA ARG A 52 -3.64 9.13 -10.45
C ARG A 52 -2.94 7.82 -10.14
N ILE A 53 -3.16 7.32 -8.93
CA ILE A 53 -2.65 6.02 -8.49
C ILE A 53 -3.83 5.07 -8.32
N VAL A 54 -3.72 3.88 -8.90
CA VAL A 54 -4.64 2.75 -8.69
C VAL A 54 -3.84 1.62 -8.09
N GLN A 55 -4.30 1.11 -6.95
CA GLN A 55 -3.66 0.02 -6.23
C GLN A 55 -4.50 -1.23 -6.33
N ASP A 56 -3.98 -2.26 -6.98
CA ASP A 56 -4.62 -3.56 -7.08
C ASP A 56 -3.97 -4.57 -6.13
N THR A 57 -4.81 -5.22 -5.34
CA THR A 57 -4.40 -6.23 -4.37
C THR A 57 -5.41 -7.38 -4.37
N HIS A 58 -4.91 -8.61 -4.44
CA HIS A 58 -5.73 -9.81 -4.42
C HIS A 58 -5.32 -10.70 -3.26
N PHE A 59 -6.29 -11.08 -2.45
CA PHE A 59 -6.09 -11.95 -1.29
C PHE A 59 -7.02 -13.15 -1.37
N SER A 60 -6.51 -14.34 -1.07
CA SER A 60 -7.35 -15.50 -0.83
C SER A 60 -7.82 -15.50 0.63
N LEU A 61 -9.07 -15.93 0.86
CA LEU A 61 -9.60 -16.06 2.22
C LEU A 61 -9.03 -17.29 2.96
N GLY A 62 -8.30 -18.14 2.28
CA GLY A 62 -7.71 -19.35 2.85
C GLY A 62 -8.75 -20.23 3.51
N GLY A 63 -8.42 -20.79 4.67
CA GLY A 63 -9.28 -21.65 5.44
C GLY A 63 -10.31 -20.93 6.31
N ALA A 64 -10.29 -19.62 6.37
CA ALA A 64 -11.17 -18.83 7.24
C ALA A 64 -12.66 -19.00 6.90
N SER A 65 -12.99 -19.14 5.62
CA SER A 65 -14.36 -19.28 5.15
C SER A 65 -14.87 -20.72 5.02
N GLY A 66 -14.01 -21.72 5.16
CA GLY A 66 -14.40 -23.10 4.88
C GLY A 66 -13.82 -24.18 5.80
N GLY A 67 -13.11 -23.83 6.86
CA GLY A 67 -12.52 -24.80 7.79
C GLY A 67 -11.49 -25.73 7.14
N THR A 68 -10.91 -25.35 6.00
CA THR A 68 -9.99 -26.21 5.22
C THR A 68 -8.57 -26.27 5.79
N GLY A 69 -8.24 -25.46 6.79
CA GLY A 69 -6.89 -25.35 7.35
C GLY A 69 -5.84 -24.75 6.41
N LYS A 70 -6.22 -24.27 5.22
CA LYS A 70 -5.30 -23.61 4.29
C LYS A 70 -4.98 -22.21 4.79
N ALA A 71 -3.71 -21.80 4.64
CA ALA A 71 -3.31 -20.43 4.88
C ALA A 71 -3.97 -19.49 3.88
N GLY A 72 -4.19 -18.24 4.30
CA GLY A 72 -4.50 -17.15 3.36
C GLY A 72 -3.26 -16.83 2.52
N GLU A 73 -3.47 -16.48 1.28
CA GLU A 73 -2.43 -16.15 0.32
C GLU A 73 -2.70 -14.74 -0.24
N ALA A 74 -1.64 -14.06 -0.62
CA ALA A 74 -1.71 -12.79 -1.32
C ALA A 74 -0.96 -12.89 -2.64
N ASP A 75 -1.57 -12.39 -3.71
CA ASP A 75 -0.91 -12.23 -4.99
C ASP A 75 0.06 -11.03 -4.95
N PRO A 76 0.98 -10.93 -5.92
CA PRO A 76 1.79 -9.73 -6.08
C PRO A 76 0.93 -8.47 -6.16
N ILE A 77 1.40 -7.42 -5.51
CA ILE A 77 0.71 -6.13 -5.48
C ILE A 77 1.06 -5.36 -6.73
N GLU A 78 0.05 -4.79 -7.39
CA GLU A 78 0.23 -3.96 -8.57
C GLU A 78 -0.16 -2.50 -8.27
N THR A 79 0.79 -1.59 -8.53
CA THR A 79 0.58 -0.15 -8.39
C THR A 79 0.63 0.49 -9.77
N HIS A 80 -0.52 0.94 -10.26
CA HIS A 80 -0.63 1.63 -11.55
C HIS A 80 -0.61 3.13 -11.33
N VAL A 81 0.30 3.82 -12.01
CA VAL A 81 0.44 5.26 -11.91
C VAL A 81 0.21 5.89 -13.29
N TYR A 82 -0.81 6.72 -13.36
CA TYR A 82 -1.15 7.48 -14.55
C TYR A 82 -0.65 8.90 -14.36
N LEU A 83 0.19 9.38 -15.26
CA LEU A 83 0.88 10.67 -15.15
C LEU A 83 0.45 11.61 -16.28
N GLU A 84 0.20 12.87 -15.94
CA GLU A 84 0.21 13.97 -16.87
C GLU A 84 1.52 14.73 -16.68
N THR A 85 2.45 14.62 -17.64
CA THR A 85 3.80 15.16 -17.51
C THR A 85 4.39 15.50 -18.87
N SER A 86 5.24 16.52 -18.94
CA SER A 86 6.09 16.82 -20.10
C SER A 86 7.48 16.19 -20.00
N GLU A 87 7.77 15.48 -18.92
CA GLU A 87 9.04 14.77 -18.75
C GLU A 87 9.16 13.59 -19.72
N SER A 88 10.38 13.10 -19.95
CA SER A 88 10.60 11.92 -20.76
C SER A 88 10.11 10.65 -20.07
N ASP A 89 9.82 9.60 -20.84
CA ASP A 89 9.41 8.29 -20.30
C ASP A 89 10.48 7.73 -19.36
N GLU A 90 11.77 7.94 -19.66
CA GLU A 90 12.87 7.50 -18.80
C GLU A 90 12.85 8.21 -17.45
N THR A 91 12.64 9.54 -17.44
CA THR A 91 12.54 10.33 -16.21
C THR A 91 11.32 9.91 -15.40
N ALA A 92 10.18 9.69 -16.06
CA ALA A 92 8.97 9.21 -15.41
C ALA A 92 9.18 7.84 -14.75
N GLN A 93 9.83 6.90 -15.46
CA GLN A 93 10.11 5.57 -14.93
C GLN A 93 11.09 5.63 -13.75
N GLU A 94 12.18 6.40 -13.86
CA GLU A 94 13.14 6.57 -12.76
C GLU A 94 12.46 7.12 -11.49
N MET A 95 11.56 8.08 -11.66
CA MET A 95 10.78 8.65 -10.57
C MET A 95 9.90 7.60 -9.88
N LEU A 96 9.25 6.72 -10.64
CA LEU A 96 8.45 5.63 -10.10
C LEU A 96 9.31 4.62 -9.35
N ASP A 97 10.44 4.21 -9.93
CA ASP A 97 11.36 3.22 -9.35
C ASP A 97 11.94 3.71 -8.02
N ILE A 98 12.39 4.95 -7.95
CA ILE A 98 12.89 5.56 -6.72
C ILE A 98 11.77 5.64 -5.67
N SER A 99 10.56 5.99 -6.08
CA SER A 99 9.42 6.09 -5.18
C SER A 99 9.04 4.73 -4.59
N GLU A 100 9.06 3.67 -5.39
CA GLU A 100 8.84 2.30 -4.93
C GLU A 100 9.95 1.83 -3.99
N GLN A 101 11.22 2.04 -4.35
CA GLN A 101 12.38 1.65 -3.53
C GLN A 101 12.39 2.30 -2.15
N THR A 102 11.86 3.51 -2.04
CA THR A 102 11.80 4.27 -0.79
C THR A 102 10.47 4.18 -0.06
N CYS A 103 9.49 3.49 -0.64
CA CYS A 103 8.19 3.26 -0.02
C CYS A 103 8.27 2.16 1.04
N PHE A 104 8.03 2.52 2.30
CA PHE A 104 8.10 1.58 3.43
C PHE A 104 7.12 0.41 3.30
N LEU A 105 5.92 0.65 2.78
CA LEU A 105 4.92 -0.41 2.65
C LEU A 105 5.18 -1.30 1.42
N HIS A 106 5.80 -0.81 0.35
CA HIS A 106 6.34 -1.68 -0.70
C HIS A 106 7.47 -2.56 -0.17
N ALA A 107 8.39 -1.99 0.64
CA ALA A 107 9.43 -2.77 1.31
C ALA A 107 8.83 -3.83 2.25
N PHE A 108 7.78 -3.48 3.00
CA PHE A 108 7.03 -4.43 3.83
C PHE A 108 6.46 -5.59 3.01
N CYS A 109 5.84 -5.32 1.86
CA CYS A 109 5.27 -6.34 0.99
C CYS A 109 6.31 -7.27 0.35
N LYS A 110 7.55 -6.81 0.19
CA LYS A 110 8.67 -7.59 -0.34
C LYS A 110 9.37 -8.44 0.71
N THR A 111 9.02 -8.29 1.99
CA THR A 111 9.70 -8.94 3.11
C THR A 111 8.93 -10.18 3.56
N ASP A 112 9.65 -11.28 3.77
CA ASP A 112 9.10 -12.49 4.41
C ASP A 112 8.90 -12.24 5.92
N LEU A 113 7.68 -11.83 6.27
CA LEU A 113 7.35 -11.43 7.64
C LEU A 113 7.12 -12.63 8.54
N LYS A 114 7.74 -12.59 9.71
CA LYS A 114 7.51 -13.56 10.78
C LYS A 114 6.61 -12.95 11.84
N THR A 115 5.49 -13.60 12.09
CA THR A 115 4.56 -13.20 13.15
C THR A 115 4.77 -14.05 14.42
N LYS A 116 4.57 -13.41 15.59
CA LYS A 116 4.59 -14.09 16.88
C LYS A 116 3.32 -13.76 17.64
N LEU A 117 2.58 -14.78 18.00
CA LEU A 117 1.38 -14.64 18.82
C LEU A 117 1.67 -15.06 20.25
N LYS A 118 1.17 -14.30 21.22
CA LYS A 118 1.30 -14.59 22.65
C LYS A 118 -0.07 -14.42 23.32
N VAL A 119 -0.49 -15.43 24.05
CA VAL A 119 -1.67 -15.35 24.91
C VAL A 119 -1.25 -14.77 26.25
N LYS A 120 -1.97 -13.74 26.71
CA LYS A 120 -1.91 -13.24 28.07
C LYS A 120 -3.30 -13.37 28.70
N ARG A 121 -3.37 -13.97 29.89
CA ARG A 121 -4.61 -14.00 30.66
C ARG A 121 -4.72 -12.71 31.47
N LEU A 122 -5.92 -12.13 31.52
CA LEU A 122 -6.25 -10.96 32.34
C LEU A 122 -6.45 -11.39 33.78
#